data_d3e41939bb1ee7384871582704bf4313
#
_entry.id   d3e41939bb1ee7384871582704bf4313
#
_cell.length_a   1.000
_cell.length_b   1.000
_cell.length_c   1.000
_cell.angle_alpha   90.00
_cell.angle_beta   90.00
_cell.angle_gamma   90.00
#
_symmetry.space_group_name_H-M   'P 1'
#
loop_
_entity.id
_entity.type
_entity.pdbx_description
1 polymer ?
#
loop_
_entity_poly.entity_id
_entity_poly.type
_entity_poly.pdbx_seq_one_letter_code
_entity_poly.pdbx_strand_id
1 'polypeptide(L)'
;MQPIQLFELASRQAEWLSARQEIVAGNIANADTPKYRAKDVTPFNAVLDQTHIGMARTHAGHIRDMSSRQNVDVVDAKLDQEIGIQESGNTVGLAEELSKSGEIKRQYELNTQLIKSFHRMMLMTVKK
;
A
#
# COMPACT_ATOMS: atom_id res chain seq x y z
N MET A 1 20.56 -4.92 -10.34
CA MET A 1 19.26 -5.40 -9.87
C MET A 1 18.85 -6.57 -10.75
N GLN A 2 18.58 -7.70 -10.15
CA GLN A 2 18.12 -8.87 -10.93
C GLN A 2 16.66 -8.67 -11.38
N PRO A 3 16.25 -9.13 -12.57
CA PRO A 3 14.88 -8.98 -13.09
C PRO A 3 13.81 -9.48 -12.13
N ILE A 4 14.06 -10.59 -11.45
CA ILE A 4 13.14 -11.19 -10.48
C ILE A 4 12.88 -10.27 -9.29
N GLN A 5 13.91 -9.54 -8.82
CA GLN A 5 13.78 -8.59 -7.71
C GLN A 5 12.90 -7.39 -8.08
N LEU A 6 12.97 -6.92 -9.33
CA LEU A 6 12.12 -5.83 -9.80
C LEU A 6 10.64 -6.24 -9.80
N PHE A 7 10.34 -7.43 -10.30
CA PHE A 7 8.95 -7.95 -10.28
C PHE A 7 8.43 -8.16 -8.88
N GLU A 8 9.26 -8.66 -7.97
CA GLU A 8 8.89 -8.82 -6.57
C GLU A 8 8.61 -7.47 -5.90
N LEU A 9 9.48 -6.48 -6.12
CA LEU A 9 9.29 -5.13 -5.60
C LEU A 9 8.03 -4.46 -6.16
N ALA A 10 7.80 -4.59 -7.46
CA ALA A 10 6.62 -4.05 -8.12
C ALA A 10 5.32 -4.71 -7.64
N SER A 11 5.36 -6.01 -7.35
CA SER A 11 4.23 -6.75 -6.77
C SER A 11 3.92 -6.27 -5.36
N ARG A 12 4.94 -6.11 -4.52
CA ARG A 12 4.78 -5.57 -3.16
C ARG A 12 4.22 -4.14 -3.17
N GLN A 13 4.68 -3.32 -4.10
CA GLN A 13 4.13 -1.97 -4.26
C GLN A 13 2.66 -1.99 -4.69
N ALA A 14 2.27 -2.89 -5.60
CA ALA A 14 0.88 -3.04 -6.01
C ALA A 14 -0.03 -3.48 -4.85
N GLU A 15 0.43 -4.43 -4.03
CA GLU A 15 -0.28 -4.87 -2.82
C GLU A 15 -0.44 -3.73 -1.81
N TRP A 16 0.61 -2.97 -1.56
CA TRP A 16 0.57 -1.80 -0.68
C TRP A 16 -0.39 -0.72 -1.19
N LEU A 17 -0.35 -0.42 -2.50
CA LEU A 17 -1.27 0.55 -3.11
C LEU A 17 -2.73 0.09 -3.01
N SER A 18 -2.99 -1.21 -3.17
CA SER A 18 -4.32 -1.79 -3.00
C SER A 18 -4.83 -1.64 -1.56
N ALA A 19 -3.99 -1.96 -0.58
CA ALA A 19 -4.32 -1.78 0.84
C ALA A 19 -4.58 -0.31 1.17
N ARG A 20 -3.75 0.61 0.65
CA ARG A 20 -3.94 2.05 0.85
C ARG A 20 -5.24 2.54 0.23
N GLN A 21 -5.60 2.05 -0.95
CA GLN A 21 -6.86 2.41 -1.61
C GLN A 21 -8.07 1.96 -0.78
N GLU A 22 -8.02 0.78 -0.17
CA GLU A 22 -9.07 0.28 0.72
C GLU A 22 -9.26 1.20 1.94
N ILE A 23 -8.17 1.62 2.57
CA ILE A 23 -8.21 2.54 3.72
C ILE A 23 -8.75 3.90 3.33
N VAL A 24 -8.30 4.47 2.21
CA VAL A 24 -8.80 5.76 1.70
C VAL A 24 -10.28 5.67 1.35
N ALA A 25 -10.73 4.58 0.74
CA ALA A 25 -12.16 4.36 0.47
C ALA A 25 -12.98 4.26 1.77
N GLY A 26 -12.45 3.61 2.80
CA GLY A 26 -13.05 3.55 4.13
C GLY A 26 -13.15 4.94 4.78
N ASN A 27 -12.11 5.77 4.68
CA ASN A 27 -12.14 7.14 5.17
C ASN A 27 -13.21 7.96 4.45
N ILE A 28 -13.30 7.88 3.13
CA ILE A 28 -14.32 8.58 2.33
C ILE A 28 -15.73 8.13 2.73
N ALA A 29 -15.94 6.83 2.88
CA ALA A 29 -17.23 6.27 3.29
C ALA A 29 -17.67 6.75 4.68
N ASN A 30 -16.73 7.06 5.56
CA ASN A 30 -16.97 7.53 6.93
C ASN A 30 -16.74 9.04 7.11
N ALA A 31 -16.72 9.82 6.04
CA ALA A 31 -16.48 11.27 6.11
C ALA A 31 -17.53 12.02 6.95
N ASP A 32 -18.74 11.47 7.04
CA ASP A 32 -19.86 12.02 7.83
C ASP A 32 -20.11 11.28 9.14
N THR A 33 -19.29 10.28 9.48
CA THR A 33 -19.45 9.49 10.71
C THR A 33 -18.88 10.27 11.91
N PRO A 34 -19.69 10.59 12.94
CA PRO A 34 -19.20 11.31 14.11
C PRO A 34 -18.07 10.55 14.82
N LYS A 35 -17.07 11.30 15.28
CA LYS A 35 -15.89 10.79 16.00
C LYS A 35 -15.02 9.79 15.21
N TYR A 36 -15.24 9.66 13.92
CA TYR A 36 -14.39 8.81 13.08
C TYR A 36 -12.99 9.44 12.91
N ARG A 37 -11.96 8.65 13.11
CA ARG A 37 -10.57 9.05 12.86
C ARG A 37 -10.11 8.51 11.51
N ALA A 38 -9.61 9.40 10.67
CA ALA A 38 -9.00 9.02 9.40
C ALA A 38 -7.80 8.10 9.66
N LYS A 39 -7.68 7.07 8.85
CA LYS A 39 -6.59 6.10 8.89
C LYS A 39 -5.72 6.25 7.66
N ASP A 40 -4.48 5.84 7.75
CA ASP A 40 -3.56 5.68 6.63
C ASP A 40 -2.72 4.43 6.83
N VAL A 41 -1.91 4.09 5.86
CA VAL A 41 -0.97 2.97 5.92
C VAL A 41 0.44 3.48 6.22
N THR A 42 1.27 2.62 6.81
CA THR A 42 2.71 2.91 6.93
C THR A 42 3.30 3.20 5.55
N PRO A 43 4.22 4.17 5.43
CA PRO A 43 4.88 4.48 4.17
C PRO A 43 5.58 3.25 3.58
N PHE A 44 5.53 3.12 2.25
CA PHE A 44 6.07 1.96 1.56
C PHE A 44 7.57 1.72 1.81
N ASN A 45 8.37 2.78 1.94
CA ASN A 45 9.78 2.67 2.32
C ASN A 45 9.96 2.00 3.68
N ALA A 46 9.12 2.32 4.67
CA ALA A 46 9.17 1.66 5.99
C ALA A 46 8.78 0.18 5.90
N VAL A 47 7.84 -0.16 5.02
CA VAL A 47 7.46 -1.56 4.75
C VAL A 47 8.62 -2.34 4.10
N LEU A 48 9.41 -1.70 3.25
CA LEU A 48 10.60 -2.32 2.64
C LEU A 48 11.74 -2.55 3.65
N ASP A 49 11.88 -1.64 4.62
CA ASP A 49 12.93 -1.72 5.64
C ASP A 49 12.63 -2.79 6.72
N GLN A 50 11.39 -3.25 6.80
CA GLN A 50 11.03 -4.32 7.72
C GLN A 50 11.60 -5.65 7.24
N THR A 51 12.72 -6.05 7.87
CA THR A 51 13.30 -7.37 7.64
C THR A 51 12.41 -8.42 8.30
N HIS A 52 11.72 -9.20 7.51
CA HIS A 52 10.94 -10.33 7.99
C HIS A 52 11.85 -11.38 8.60
N ILE A 53 11.89 -11.45 9.91
CA ILE A 53 12.35 -12.65 10.61
C ILE A 53 11.17 -13.62 10.61
N GLY A 54 11.07 -14.44 9.56
CA GLY A 54 10.08 -15.51 9.54
C GLY A 54 10.29 -16.46 10.72
N MET A 55 9.20 -16.85 11.40
CA MET A 55 9.29 -17.86 12.45
C MET A 55 9.99 -19.12 11.95
N ALA A 56 11.03 -19.57 12.65
CA ALA A 56 11.75 -20.78 12.32
C ALA A 56 10.80 -22.00 12.44
N ARG A 57 10.73 -22.77 11.38
CA ARG A 57 9.93 -24.01 11.37
C ARG A 57 10.78 -25.17 11.90
N THR A 58 10.29 -25.79 12.94
CA THR A 58 10.94 -27.00 13.50
C THR A 58 10.43 -28.29 12.87
N HIS A 59 9.33 -28.26 12.10
CA HIS A 59 8.77 -29.43 11.41
C HIS A 59 8.09 -29.03 10.09
N ALA A 60 8.21 -29.91 9.07
CA ALA A 60 7.64 -29.65 7.73
C ALA A 60 6.10 -29.54 7.71
N GLY A 61 5.40 -30.14 8.67
CA GLY A 61 3.95 -30.09 8.83
C GLY A 61 3.39 -28.85 9.54
N HIS A 62 4.26 -27.96 10.03
CA HIS A 62 3.81 -26.72 10.64
C HIS A 62 3.21 -25.77 9.58
N ILE A 63 2.06 -25.20 9.92
CA ILE A 63 1.38 -24.23 9.06
C ILE A 63 2.33 -23.03 8.86
N ARG A 64 2.53 -22.65 7.60
CA ARG A 64 3.19 -21.38 7.30
C ARG A 64 2.28 -20.26 7.73
N ASP A 65 2.81 -19.30 8.47
CA ASP A 65 2.14 -18.04 8.66
C ASP A 65 2.04 -17.36 7.29
N MET A 66 0.83 -17.42 6.71
CA MET A 66 0.52 -16.73 5.46
C MET A 66 0.21 -15.25 5.68
N SER A 67 0.18 -14.80 6.95
CA SER A 67 -0.01 -13.40 7.31
C SER A 67 1.20 -12.51 6.95
N SER A 68 2.34 -13.14 6.60
CA SER A 68 3.51 -12.43 6.10
C SER A 68 3.29 -11.70 4.76
N ARG A 69 2.12 -11.84 4.16
CA ARG A 69 1.80 -11.14 2.89
C ARG A 69 1.46 -9.67 3.05
N GLN A 70 1.16 -9.20 4.27
CA GLN A 70 0.73 -7.81 4.47
C GLN A 70 1.33 -7.23 5.74
N ASN A 71 2.60 -6.85 5.68
CA ASN A 71 3.17 -5.96 6.69
C ASN A 71 2.79 -4.49 6.44
N VAL A 72 1.55 -4.28 6.05
CA VAL A 72 1.01 -2.94 5.93
C VAL A 72 0.24 -2.65 7.19
N ASP A 73 0.90 -1.99 8.13
CA ASP A 73 0.24 -1.58 9.35
C ASP A 73 -0.66 -0.38 9.07
N VAL A 74 -1.89 -0.46 9.56
CA VAL A 74 -2.84 0.64 9.52
C VAL A 74 -2.58 1.53 10.73
N VAL A 75 -2.30 2.79 10.47
CA VAL A 75 -2.04 3.80 11.51
C VAL A 75 -3.06 4.93 11.42
N ASP A 76 -3.27 5.63 12.52
CA ASP A 76 -4.05 6.85 12.47
C ASP A 76 -3.34 7.88 11.59
N ALA A 77 -4.07 8.50 10.67
CA ALA A 77 -3.52 9.55 9.81
C ALA A 77 -3.05 10.72 10.67
N LYS A 78 -1.92 11.31 10.29
CA LYS A 78 -1.47 12.54 10.94
C LYS A 78 -2.51 13.61 10.70
N LEU A 79 -2.96 14.27 11.76
CA LEU A 79 -3.82 15.43 11.65
C LEU A 79 -3.06 16.53 10.88
N ASP A 80 -3.62 16.91 9.75
CA ASP A 80 -3.18 18.13 9.09
C ASP A 80 -3.74 19.34 9.86
N GLN A 81 -2.85 20.20 10.33
CA GLN A 81 -3.22 21.37 11.13
C GLN A 81 -4.10 22.37 10.35
N GLU A 82 -4.08 22.28 9.00
CA GLU A 82 -4.89 23.15 8.15
C GLU A 82 -6.34 22.69 8.01
N ILE A 83 -6.62 21.38 8.11
CA ILE A 83 -7.99 20.85 7.90
C ILE A 83 -8.79 20.84 9.20
N GLY A 84 -8.12 20.74 10.34
CA GLY A 84 -8.73 20.77 11.65
C GLY A 84 -9.64 19.55 11.95
N ILE A 85 -10.14 19.53 13.18
CA ILE A 85 -11.13 18.55 13.62
C ILE A 85 -12.51 19.17 13.36
N GLN A 86 -13.38 18.46 12.66
CA GLN A 86 -14.77 18.89 12.49
C GLN A 86 -15.50 18.95 13.85
N GLU A 87 -16.54 19.75 13.97
CA GLU A 87 -17.33 19.85 15.21
C GLU A 87 -17.86 18.49 15.69
N SER A 88 -18.13 17.57 14.77
CA SER A 88 -18.53 16.18 15.05
C SER A 88 -17.41 15.30 15.63
N GLY A 89 -16.15 15.78 15.69
CA GLY A 89 -14.98 15.02 16.07
C GLY A 89 -14.42 14.14 14.94
N ASN A 90 -14.93 14.27 13.72
CA ASN A 90 -14.43 13.58 12.52
C ASN A 90 -13.14 14.25 12.02
N THR A 91 -12.12 13.47 11.70
CA THR A 91 -10.82 13.93 11.21
C THR A 91 -10.59 13.68 9.72
N VAL A 92 -11.61 13.24 8.99
CA VAL A 92 -11.51 12.97 7.54
C VAL A 92 -11.61 14.27 6.75
N GLY A 93 -10.56 14.60 6.00
CA GLY A 93 -10.57 15.64 4.99
C GLY A 93 -10.96 15.07 3.63
N LEU A 94 -12.22 15.23 3.19
CA LEU A 94 -12.72 14.61 1.96
C LEU A 94 -11.88 14.99 0.72
N ALA A 95 -11.51 16.25 0.57
CA ALA A 95 -10.69 16.72 -0.54
C ALA A 95 -9.29 16.07 -0.54
N GLU A 96 -8.69 15.91 0.64
CA GLU A 96 -7.41 15.24 0.81
C GLU A 96 -7.51 13.75 0.44
N GLU A 97 -8.54 13.05 0.92
CA GLU A 97 -8.74 11.64 0.62
C GLU A 97 -9.00 11.40 -0.88
N LEU A 98 -9.73 12.28 -1.55
CA LEU A 98 -9.91 12.22 -3.00
C LEU A 98 -8.59 12.46 -3.75
N SER A 99 -7.76 13.37 -3.27
CA SER A 99 -6.42 13.60 -3.83
C SER A 99 -5.52 12.37 -3.66
N LYS A 100 -5.53 11.75 -2.47
CA LYS A 100 -4.80 10.48 -2.20
C LYS A 100 -5.27 9.36 -3.13
N SER A 101 -6.57 9.22 -3.34
CA SER A 101 -7.13 8.23 -4.27
C SER A 101 -6.63 8.42 -5.69
N GLY A 102 -6.59 9.68 -6.17
CA GLY A 102 -6.04 10.03 -7.49
C GLY A 102 -4.55 9.73 -7.61
N GLU A 103 -3.78 9.99 -6.55
CA GLU A 103 -2.35 9.67 -6.49
C GLU A 103 -2.10 8.16 -6.53
N ILE A 104 -2.84 7.39 -5.73
CA ILE A 104 -2.74 5.92 -5.70
C ILE A 104 -3.01 5.34 -7.09
N LYS A 105 -4.04 5.83 -7.78
CA LYS A 105 -4.37 5.39 -9.14
C LYS A 105 -3.22 5.66 -10.11
N ARG A 106 -2.63 6.85 -10.08
CA ARG A 106 -1.48 7.20 -10.94
C ARG A 106 -0.27 6.33 -10.65
N GLN A 107 0.04 6.08 -9.38
CA GLN A 107 1.14 5.22 -8.99
C GLN A 107 0.91 3.77 -9.43
N TYR A 108 -0.30 3.27 -9.34
CA TYR A 108 -0.66 1.93 -9.79
C TYR A 108 -0.52 1.79 -11.32
N GLU A 109 -0.99 2.78 -12.07
CA GLU A 109 -0.84 2.80 -13.53
C GLU A 109 0.64 2.85 -13.94
N LEU A 110 1.44 3.69 -13.28
CA LEU A 110 2.88 3.79 -13.52
C LEU A 110 3.59 2.46 -13.22
N ASN A 111 3.28 1.82 -12.11
CA ASN A 111 3.83 0.52 -11.73
C ASN A 111 3.49 -0.55 -12.79
N THR A 112 2.25 -0.58 -13.25
CA THR A 112 1.80 -1.51 -14.29
C THR A 112 2.51 -1.27 -15.62
N GLN A 113 2.69 0.00 -16.02
CA GLN A 113 3.42 0.35 -17.24
C GLN A 113 4.90 -0.02 -17.15
N LEU A 114 5.52 0.17 -16.00
CA LEU A 114 6.91 -0.22 -15.76
C LEU A 114 7.10 -1.73 -15.92
N ILE A 115 6.22 -2.53 -15.31
CA ILE A 115 6.26 -3.99 -15.43
C ILE A 115 6.09 -4.43 -16.89
N LYS A 116 5.13 -3.86 -17.61
CA LYS A 116 4.89 -4.17 -19.04
C LYS A 116 6.10 -3.81 -19.91
N SER A 117 6.68 -2.64 -19.68
CA SER A 117 7.87 -2.18 -20.42
C SER A 117 9.06 -3.10 -20.19
N PHE A 118 9.29 -3.46 -18.93
CA PHE A 118 10.37 -4.35 -18.55
C PHE A 118 10.19 -5.76 -19.12
N HIS A 119 8.98 -6.30 -19.05
CA HIS A 119 8.65 -7.59 -19.66
C HIS A 119 8.90 -7.59 -21.17
N ARG A 120 8.52 -6.51 -21.87
CA ARG A 120 8.79 -6.34 -23.31
C ARG A 120 10.29 -6.32 -23.59
N MET A 121 11.10 -5.59 -22.82
CA MET A 121 12.55 -5.57 -22.97
C MET A 121 13.16 -6.97 -22.79
N MET A 122 12.71 -7.73 -21.79
CA MET A 122 13.17 -9.09 -21.58
C MET A 122 12.83 -10.00 -22.78
N LEU A 123 11.62 -9.89 -23.33
CA LEU A 123 11.24 -10.66 -24.51
C LEU A 123 12.08 -10.33 -25.74
N MET A 124 12.50 -9.05 -25.88
CA MET A 124 13.39 -8.64 -26.99
C MET A 124 14.80 -9.23 -26.85
N THR A 125 15.30 -9.41 -25.63
CA THR A 125 16.62 -10.02 -25.40
C THR A 125 16.64 -11.53 -25.65
N VAL A 126 15.49 -12.20 -25.47
CA VAL A 126 15.36 -13.66 -25.67
C VAL A 126 15.03 -14.02 -27.12
N LYS A 127 14.36 -13.11 -27.86
CA LYS A 127 14.04 -13.29 -29.26
C LYS A 127 15.28 -12.91 -30.10
N LYS A 128 16.16 -13.89 -30.34
CA LYS A 128 17.13 -13.84 -31.43
C LYS A 128 16.54 -14.40 -32.69
#